data_2ce7618ec6d797212eeaf597d1888029
#
_entry.id   2ce7618ec6d797212eeaf597d1888029
#
_cell.length_a   1.000
_cell.length_b   1.000
_cell.length_c   1.000
_cell.angle_alpha   90.00
_cell.angle_beta   90.00
_cell.angle_gamma   90.00
#
_symmetry.space_group_name_H-M   'P 1'
#
loop_
_entity.id
_entity.type
_entity.pdbx_description
1 polymer ?
#
loop_
_entity_poly.entity_id
_entity_poly.type
_entity_poly.pdbx_seq_one_letter_code
_entity_poly.pdbx_strand_id
1 'polypeptide(L)'
;MVSGNQSIAYGVTADNSSFEQALRAAAMATESVSGGSTDTTTLQAAFALASTALDGLSNVQEEISDTSSRLTAVQTSQTTFVTQMNSMISNIENVDTAAASANVSAYQTQLEASYSALAIVLKVSLTNYL
;
A
#
# COMPACT_ATOMS: atom_id res chain seq x y z
N MET A 1 -10.51 -6.86 1.54
CA MET A 1 -9.91 -6.95 2.89
C MET A 1 -8.42 -7.16 2.72
N VAL A 2 -7.62 -6.16 3.00
CA VAL A 2 -6.17 -6.35 3.10
C VAL A 2 -5.97 -7.03 4.46
N SER A 3 -5.65 -8.32 4.41
CA SER A 3 -5.34 -9.10 5.61
C SER A 3 -4.06 -8.52 6.24
N GLY A 4 -4.14 -8.07 7.48
CA GLY A 4 -3.01 -7.50 8.23
C GLY A 4 -1.88 -8.48 8.55
N ASN A 5 -1.83 -9.61 7.83
CA ASN A 5 -0.88 -10.69 8.06
C ASN A 5 -0.15 -11.12 6.77
N GLN A 6 0.00 -10.21 5.80
CA GLN A 6 0.77 -10.49 4.61
C GLN A 6 2.24 -10.08 4.86
N SER A 7 3.09 -11.06 5.14
CA SER A 7 4.52 -10.86 5.26
C SER A 7 5.17 -11.10 3.88
N ILE A 8 5.96 -10.15 3.43
CA ILE A 8 6.76 -10.28 2.22
C ILE A 8 8.19 -10.45 2.69
N ALA A 9 8.74 -11.64 2.47
CA ALA A 9 10.18 -11.85 2.64
C ALA A 9 10.87 -11.13 1.48
N TYR A 10 11.83 -10.28 1.80
CA TYR A 10 12.62 -9.55 0.80
C TYR A 10 14.09 -9.60 1.16
N GLY A 11 14.92 -9.53 0.14
CA GLY A 11 16.36 -9.47 0.29
C GLY A 11 17.04 -10.79 -0.02
N VAL A 12 18.23 -10.67 -0.59
CA VAL A 12 19.14 -11.77 -0.87
C VAL A 12 20.32 -11.62 0.08
N THR A 13 20.64 -12.68 0.77
CA THR A 13 21.74 -12.69 1.73
C THR A 13 23.05 -13.06 1.02
N ALA A 14 24.16 -12.63 1.58
CA ALA A 14 25.49 -12.85 1.00
C ALA A 14 25.91 -14.32 0.98
N ASP A 15 25.20 -15.18 1.71
CA ASP A 15 25.38 -16.65 1.74
C ASP A 15 24.61 -17.38 0.63
N ASN A 16 23.98 -16.65 -0.29
CA ASN A 16 23.36 -17.26 -1.44
C ASN A 16 24.39 -18.03 -2.26
N SER A 17 24.06 -19.29 -2.60
CA SER A 17 24.96 -20.22 -3.28
C SER A 17 25.52 -19.67 -4.61
N SER A 18 24.79 -18.78 -5.29
CA SER A 18 25.22 -18.17 -6.56
C SER A 18 26.41 -17.22 -6.37
N PHE A 19 26.41 -16.45 -5.28
CA PHE A 19 27.56 -15.59 -4.91
C PHE A 19 28.77 -16.42 -4.51
N GLU A 20 28.57 -17.49 -3.71
CA GLU A 20 29.64 -18.39 -3.32
C GLU A 20 30.26 -19.05 -4.57
N GLN A 21 29.45 -19.54 -5.49
CA GLN A 21 29.92 -20.16 -6.73
C GLN A 21 30.68 -19.18 -7.62
N ALA A 22 30.25 -17.93 -7.71
CA ALA A 22 30.95 -16.89 -8.45
C ALA A 22 32.33 -16.60 -7.87
N LEU A 23 32.43 -16.46 -6.55
CA LEU A 23 33.71 -16.25 -5.86
C LEU A 23 34.63 -17.45 -5.98
N ARG A 24 34.09 -18.66 -5.89
CA ARG A 24 34.84 -19.90 -6.06
C ARG A 24 35.35 -20.06 -7.49
N ALA A 25 34.52 -19.75 -8.49
CA ALA A 25 34.96 -19.76 -9.89
C ALA A 25 36.11 -18.79 -10.13
N ALA A 26 36.05 -17.58 -9.58
CA ALA A 26 37.12 -16.59 -9.69
C ALA A 26 38.44 -17.09 -9.02
N ALA A 27 38.30 -17.68 -7.83
CA ALA A 27 39.47 -18.27 -7.14
C ALA A 27 40.13 -19.40 -7.96
N MET A 28 39.32 -20.32 -8.48
CA MET A 28 39.81 -21.42 -9.33
C MET A 28 40.47 -20.91 -10.63
N ALA A 29 39.89 -19.88 -11.26
CA ALA A 29 40.49 -19.27 -12.45
C ALA A 29 41.86 -18.63 -12.12
N THR A 30 41.99 -18.02 -10.98
CA THR A 30 43.26 -17.44 -10.49
C THR A 30 44.29 -18.50 -10.22
N GLU A 31 43.89 -19.61 -9.57
CA GLU A 31 44.75 -20.73 -9.27
C GLU A 31 45.24 -21.43 -10.54
N SER A 32 44.39 -21.59 -11.56
CA SER A 32 44.74 -22.23 -12.82
C SER A 32 45.85 -21.54 -13.62
N VAL A 33 46.15 -20.26 -13.34
CA VAL A 33 47.20 -19.48 -14.01
C VAL A 33 48.37 -19.15 -13.08
N SER A 34 48.27 -19.48 -11.77
CA SER A 34 49.29 -19.20 -10.76
C SER A 34 50.40 -20.22 -10.76
N GLY A 35 51.40 -20.22 -11.49
CA GLY A 35 52.50 -21.18 -11.40
C GLY A 35 53.26 -21.33 -12.68
N GLY A 36 53.05 -20.50 -13.68
CA GLY A 36 53.79 -20.50 -14.92
C GLY A 36 53.37 -21.60 -15.90
N SER A 37 52.40 -22.43 -15.60
CA SER A 37 51.73 -23.31 -16.53
C SER A 37 50.20 -23.18 -16.37
N THR A 38 49.49 -23.11 -17.47
CA THR A 38 48.04 -23.00 -17.45
C THR A 38 47.43 -24.41 -17.31
N ASP A 39 46.72 -24.67 -16.20
CA ASP A 39 45.93 -25.89 -16.06
C ASP A 39 44.56 -25.67 -16.73
N THR A 40 44.47 -26.22 -17.96
CA THR A 40 43.25 -26.13 -18.78
C THR A 40 42.05 -26.83 -18.17
N THR A 41 42.26 -27.89 -17.36
CA THR A 41 41.18 -28.63 -16.72
C THR A 41 40.53 -27.81 -15.62
N THR A 42 41.35 -27.20 -14.75
CA THR A 42 40.88 -26.30 -13.70
C THR A 42 40.23 -25.05 -14.28
N LEU A 43 40.76 -24.51 -15.39
CA LEU A 43 40.20 -23.37 -16.07
C LEU A 43 38.82 -23.68 -16.68
N GLN A 44 38.64 -24.85 -17.30
CA GLN A 44 37.34 -25.29 -17.80
C GLN A 44 36.31 -25.49 -16.67
N ALA A 45 36.72 -26.07 -15.55
CA ALA A 45 35.87 -26.20 -14.38
C ALA A 45 35.48 -24.85 -13.78
N ALA A 46 36.38 -23.89 -13.70
CA ALA A 46 36.11 -22.53 -13.29
C ALA A 46 35.09 -21.84 -14.21
N PHE A 47 35.24 -22.03 -15.52
CA PHE A 47 34.29 -21.45 -16.49
C PHE A 47 32.88 -22.07 -16.36
N ALA A 48 32.78 -23.38 -16.21
CA ALA A 48 31.50 -24.07 -16.00
C ALA A 48 30.81 -23.58 -14.70
N LEU A 49 31.59 -23.41 -13.63
CA LEU A 49 31.09 -22.93 -12.35
C LEU A 49 30.65 -21.45 -12.45
N ALA A 50 31.39 -20.61 -13.19
CA ALA A 50 31.02 -19.24 -13.45
C ALA A 50 29.71 -19.13 -14.25
N SER A 51 29.51 -19.99 -15.25
CA SER A 51 28.24 -20.05 -15.98
C SER A 51 27.08 -20.42 -15.09
N THR A 52 27.24 -21.43 -14.23
CA THR A 52 26.20 -21.81 -13.25
C THR A 52 25.91 -20.67 -12.25
N ALA A 53 26.94 -19.97 -11.83
CA ALA A 53 26.78 -18.82 -10.94
C ALA A 53 25.99 -17.66 -11.62
N LEU A 54 26.24 -17.41 -12.90
CA LEU A 54 25.50 -16.41 -13.67
C LEU A 54 24.01 -16.77 -13.82
N ASP A 55 23.72 -18.03 -14.10
CA ASP A 55 22.33 -18.52 -14.17
C ASP A 55 21.64 -18.36 -12.80
N GLY A 56 22.33 -18.69 -11.73
CA GLY A 56 21.83 -18.50 -10.37
C GLY A 56 21.63 -17.03 -9.99
N LEU A 57 22.51 -16.14 -10.42
CA LEU A 57 22.35 -14.69 -10.23
C LEU A 57 21.16 -14.12 -10.99
N SER A 58 20.88 -14.65 -12.20
CA SER A 58 19.69 -14.29 -12.96
C SER A 58 18.41 -14.67 -12.22
N ASN A 59 18.36 -15.85 -11.60
CA ASN A 59 17.23 -16.27 -10.75
C ASN A 59 17.05 -15.34 -9.54
N VAL A 60 18.15 -14.94 -8.91
CA VAL A 60 18.12 -13.97 -7.81
C VAL A 60 17.55 -12.63 -8.27
N GLN A 61 17.91 -12.16 -9.45
CA GLN A 61 17.39 -10.92 -10.03
C GLN A 61 15.88 -11.02 -10.32
N GLU A 62 15.42 -12.17 -10.81
CA GLU A 62 13.99 -12.43 -11.00
C GLU A 62 13.22 -12.41 -9.68
N GLU A 63 13.74 -13.02 -8.63
CA GLU A 63 13.13 -13.02 -7.29
C GLU A 63 13.01 -11.62 -6.73
N ILE A 64 14.05 -10.79 -6.86
CA ILE A 64 14.01 -9.38 -6.44
C ILE A 64 12.96 -8.60 -7.25
N SER A 65 12.87 -8.84 -8.55
CA SER A 65 11.90 -8.18 -9.43
C SER A 65 10.47 -8.57 -9.09
N ASP A 66 10.21 -9.85 -8.81
CA ASP A 66 8.89 -10.33 -8.36
C ASP A 66 8.51 -9.71 -7.01
N THR A 67 9.45 -9.68 -6.07
CA THR A 67 9.24 -9.06 -4.76
C THR A 67 8.94 -7.56 -4.88
N SER A 68 9.65 -6.84 -5.74
CA SER A 68 9.39 -5.43 -6.03
C SER A 68 8.00 -5.21 -6.63
N SER A 69 7.59 -6.09 -7.55
CA SER A 69 6.26 -6.05 -8.16
C SER A 69 5.15 -6.29 -7.13
N ARG A 70 5.34 -7.26 -6.24
CA ARG A 70 4.43 -7.54 -5.13
C ARG A 70 4.33 -6.36 -4.16
N LEU A 71 5.45 -5.73 -3.84
CA LEU A 71 5.47 -4.55 -2.97
C LEU A 71 4.69 -3.39 -3.58
N THR A 72 4.87 -3.15 -4.87
CA THR A 72 4.11 -2.13 -5.64
C THR A 72 2.61 -2.44 -5.64
N ALA A 73 2.22 -3.70 -5.83
CA ALA A 73 0.83 -4.11 -5.78
C ALA A 73 0.20 -3.88 -4.39
N VAL A 74 0.92 -4.21 -3.31
CA VAL A 74 0.47 -3.95 -1.94
C VAL A 74 0.32 -2.46 -1.69
N GLN A 75 1.28 -1.65 -2.11
CA GLN A 75 1.23 -0.19 -1.98
C GLN A 75 0.01 0.41 -2.71
N THR A 76 -0.25 -0.05 -3.93
CA THR A 76 -1.41 0.36 -4.72
C THR A 76 -2.73 -0.03 -4.00
N SER A 77 -2.79 -1.25 -3.49
CA SER A 77 -3.96 -1.73 -2.73
C SER A 77 -4.20 -0.90 -1.46
N GLN A 78 -3.14 -0.56 -0.72
CA GLN A 78 -3.24 0.29 0.46
C GLN A 78 -3.71 1.70 0.11
N THR A 79 -3.18 2.30 -0.97
CA THR A 79 -3.61 3.62 -1.44
C THR A 79 -5.09 3.62 -1.83
N THR A 80 -5.54 2.59 -2.54
CA THR A 80 -6.95 2.41 -2.91
C THR A 80 -7.82 2.29 -1.66
N PHE A 81 -7.41 1.49 -0.68
CA PHE A 81 -8.13 1.33 0.57
C PHE A 81 -8.26 2.65 1.34
N VAL A 82 -7.17 3.43 1.46
CA VAL A 82 -7.19 4.74 2.12
C VAL A 82 -8.13 5.70 1.39
N THR A 83 -8.10 5.73 0.06
CA THR A 83 -9.01 6.55 -0.75
C THR A 83 -10.46 6.16 -0.53
N GLN A 84 -10.75 4.87 -0.47
CA GLN A 84 -12.10 4.36 -0.22
C GLN A 84 -12.60 4.70 1.19
N MET A 85 -11.72 4.59 2.20
CA MET A 85 -12.04 4.99 3.58
C MET A 85 -12.33 6.51 3.67
N ASN A 86 -11.51 7.33 3.03
CA ASN A 86 -11.75 8.78 2.99
C ASN A 86 -13.08 9.12 2.30
N SER A 87 -13.43 8.42 1.22
CA SER A 87 -14.73 8.61 0.56
C SER A 87 -15.90 8.19 1.46
N MET A 88 -15.76 7.10 2.20
CA MET A 88 -16.79 6.68 3.16
C MET A 88 -16.97 7.70 4.30
N ILE A 89 -15.87 8.21 4.86
CA ILE A 89 -15.90 9.24 5.90
C ILE A 89 -16.59 10.50 5.37
N SER A 90 -16.20 10.99 4.18
CA SER A 90 -16.80 12.16 3.55
C SER A 90 -18.30 11.97 3.29
N ASN A 91 -18.73 10.79 2.86
CA ASN A 91 -20.15 10.50 2.66
C ASN A 91 -20.94 10.50 3.98
N ILE A 92 -20.38 9.97 5.05
CA ILE A 92 -21.01 9.97 6.38
C ILE A 92 -21.11 11.41 6.90
N GLU A 93 -20.06 12.20 6.80
CA GLU A 93 -20.00 13.59 7.23
C GLU A 93 -20.99 14.47 6.46
N ASN A 94 -21.09 14.32 5.15
CA ASN A 94 -22.01 15.08 4.32
C ASN A 94 -23.47 14.71 4.55
N VAL A 95 -23.78 13.45 4.85
CA VAL A 95 -25.14 13.03 5.20
C VAL A 95 -25.58 13.66 6.52
N ASP A 96 -24.68 13.69 7.50
CA ASP A 96 -24.98 14.25 8.83
C ASP A 96 -25.24 15.77 8.76
N THR A 97 -24.44 16.50 7.99
CA THR A 97 -24.65 17.94 7.75
C THR A 97 -25.94 18.25 7.02
N ALA A 98 -26.33 17.46 6.04
CA ALA A 98 -27.57 17.63 5.31
C ALA A 98 -28.80 17.36 6.21
N ALA A 99 -28.77 16.29 7.00
CA ALA A 99 -29.81 15.98 7.98
C ALA A 99 -29.93 17.06 9.05
N ALA A 100 -28.82 17.54 9.58
CA ALA A 100 -28.80 18.64 10.55
C ALA A 100 -29.40 19.93 9.98
N SER A 101 -29.04 20.32 8.76
CA SER A 101 -29.58 21.50 8.09
C SER A 101 -31.09 21.38 7.84
N ALA A 102 -31.58 20.22 7.44
CA ALA A 102 -33.02 19.98 7.26
C ALA A 102 -33.78 20.11 8.59
N ASN A 103 -33.24 19.54 9.66
CA ASN A 103 -33.83 19.66 11.00
C ASN A 103 -33.87 21.12 11.50
N VAL A 104 -32.78 21.89 11.31
CA VAL A 104 -32.76 23.30 11.67
C VAL A 104 -33.82 24.10 10.92
N SER A 105 -33.94 23.87 9.59
CA SER A 105 -35.00 24.54 8.79
C SER A 105 -36.41 24.16 9.24
N ALA A 106 -36.65 22.89 9.59
CA ALA A 106 -37.94 22.44 10.10
C ALA A 106 -38.27 23.12 11.45
N TYR A 107 -37.30 23.20 12.37
CA TYR A 107 -37.50 23.90 13.64
C TYR A 107 -37.74 25.40 13.47
N GLN A 108 -37.04 26.05 12.55
CA GLN A 108 -37.31 27.48 12.22
C GLN A 108 -38.74 27.68 11.76
N THR A 109 -39.22 26.87 10.81
CA THR A 109 -40.58 26.93 10.31
C THR A 109 -41.59 26.68 11.42
N GLN A 110 -41.34 25.73 12.32
CA GLN A 110 -42.22 25.45 13.46
C GLN A 110 -42.27 26.57 14.47
N LEU A 111 -41.15 27.23 14.71
CA LEU A 111 -41.08 28.43 15.57
C LEU A 111 -41.88 29.61 14.97
N GLU A 112 -41.70 29.86 13.66
CA GLU A 112 -42.46 30.93 12.97
C GLU A 112 -43.97 30.67 13.02
N ALA A 113 -44.39 29.42 12.79
CA ALA A 113 -45.79 29.02 12.89
C ALA A 113 -46.31 29.22 14.35
N SER A 114 -45.51 28.86 15.36
CA SER A 114 -45.87 29.05 16.77
C SER A 114 -46.02 30.52 17.16
N TYR A 115 -45.08 31.36 16.70
CA TYR A 115 -45.19 32.82 16.93
C TYR A 115 -46.41 33.44 16.23
N SER A 116 -46.72 32.98 15.00
CA SER A 116 -47.90 33.43 14.28
C SER A 116 -49.20 33.02 14.99
N ALA A 117 -49.27 31.78 15.46
CA ALA A 117 -50.40 31.28 16.26
C ALA A 117 -50.58 32.09 17.56
N LEU A 118 -49.46 32.36 18.29
CA LEU A 118 -49.50 33.17 19.52
C LEU A 118 -49.97 34.57 19.25
N ALA A 119 -49.52 35.22 18.17
CA ALA A 119 -49.95 36.57 17.77
C ALA A 119 -51.44 36.61 17.47
N ILE A 120 -52.01 35.58 16.84
CA ILE A 120 -53.45 35.45 16.59
C ILE A 120 -54.23 35.35 17.90
N VAL A 121 -53.79 34.48 18.82
CA VAL A 121 -54.43 34.29 20.12
C VAL A 121 -54.41 35.56 20.94
N LEU A 122 -53.29 36.30 20.98
CA LEU A 122 -53.19 37.57 21.69
C LEU A 122 -54.09 38.64 21.07
N LYS A 123 -54.21 38.69 19.75
CA LYS A 123 -55.10 39.62 19.05
C LYS A 123 -56.57 39.32 19.35
N VAL A 124 -56.97 38.06 19.37
CA VAL A 124 -58.34 37.64 19.72
C VAL A 124 -58.67 37.96 21.20
N SER A 125 -57.73 37.72 22.10
CA SER A 125 -57.88 38.01 23.50
C SER A 125 -58.08 39.56 23.80
N LEU A 126 -57.31 40.36 23.08
CA LEU A 126 -57.42 41.86 23.25
C LEU A 126 -58.73 42.45 22.71
N THR A 127 -59.26 41.89 21.57
CA THR A 127 -60.55 42.28 20.97
C THR A 127 -61.75 41.85 21.79
N ASN A 128 -61.65 40.88 22.66
CA ASN A 128 -62.74 40.45 23.55
C ASN A 128 -62.75 41.18 24.93
N TYR A 129 -61.76 42.00 25.25
CA TYR A 129 -61.62 42.72 26.51
C TYR A 129 -61.83 44.25 26.41
N LEU A 130 -61.95 44.72 25.18
CA LEU A 130 -62.29 46.12 24.83
C LEU A 130 -63.76 46.21 24.36
#